data_f1904a3dc58c3dafb41489a7992b0f69
#
_entry.id   f1904a3dc58c3dafb41489a7992b0f69
#
_cell.length_a   1.000
_cell.length_b   1.000
_cell.length_c   1.000
_cell.angle_alpha   90.00
_cell.angle_beta   90.00
_cell.angle_gamma   90.00
#
_symmetry.space_group_name_H-M   'P 1'
#
loop_
_entity.id
_entity.type
_entity.pdbx_description
1 polymer ?
#
loop_
_entity_poly.entity_id
_entity_poly.type
_entity_poly.pdbx_seq_one_letter_code
_entity_poly.pdbx_strand_id
1 'polypeptide(L)'
;MAAPKRDDALWKSILETVFREFLLFFYPNAGEIFDFSKGFVYLDKEFDTLFPPEEGNNKGVRFVDKLVKVYLRDGTEQFILAHIEVQSQKGKNDLEERMFRYYYLVRDKYKVPITAIAILADGNRSYHPTEHVEGFLNTQLIYRFDTYKIIGQDEAALRANPNPFAVCVLTALLALKRRGADDNELKAMKHDLYDQMMRRKMDREKRHALYAFLTYFVRFEKKEMFAIFETEIKEKLGKEDPMGITEYLLDRAKKEGSEKERAKAEAEKRNIVANLIQQLGLDDEAAAGIAEVSIDFVQKVRSDLDKKK
;
A
#
# COMPACT_ATOMS: atom_id res chain seq x y z
N MET A 1 -19.20 -9.74 10.53
CA MET A 1 -18.31 -9.60 9.35
C MET A 1 -17.80 -8.16 9.25
N ALA A 2 -16.68 -7.83 9.91
CA ALA A 2 -16.07 -6.48 9.85
C ALA A 2 -14.54 -6.59 9.62
N ALA A 3 -14.15 -7.38 8.62
CA ALA A 3 -12.76 -7.78 8.45
C ALA A 3 -11.92 -7.05 7.38
N PRO A 4 -12.46 -6.50 6.30
CA PRO A 4 -11.66 -6.16 5.13
C PRO A 4 -10.94 -4.80 5.13
N LYS A 5 -11.43 -3.76 5.85
CA LYS A 5 -10.70 -2.47 6.01
C LYS A 5 -9.33 -2.63 6.70
N ARG A 6 -9.16 -3.73 7.43
CA ARG A 6 -7.95 -4.00 8.21
C ARG A 6 -6.85 -4.65 7.35
N ASP A 7 -7.23 -5.47 6.38
CA ASP A 7 -6.26 -6.12 5.49
C ASP A 7 -5.61 -5.09 4.55
N ASP A 8 -6.38 -4.12 4.06
CA ASP A 8 -5.87 -3.00 3.26
C ASP A 8 -4.83 -2.19 4.04
N ALA A 9 -5.11 -1.88 5.31
CA ALA A 9 -4.18 -1.16 6.16
C ALA A 9 -2.89 -1.95 6.43
N LEU A 10 -3.00 -3.28 6.61
CA LEU A 10 -1.83 -4.15 6.80
C LEU A 10 -0.94 -4.17 5.54
N TRP A 11 -1.54 -4.30 4.35
CA TRP A 11 -0.79 -4.26 3.10
C TRP A 11 -0.13 -2.89 2.85
N LYS A 12 -0.86 -1.79 3.06
CA LYS A 12 -0.29 -0.44 2.96
C LYS A 12 0.92 -0.27 3.87
N SER A 13 0.76 -0.70 5.12
CA SER A 13 1.77 -0.66 6.15
C SER A 13 3.02 -1.44 5.80
N ILE A 14 2.85 -2.71 5.42
CA ILE A 14 4.01 -3.56 5.15
C ILE A 14 4.74 -3.12 3.89
N LEU A 15 4.03 -2.67 2.84
CA LEU A 15 4.65 -2.15 1.64
C LEU A 15 5.55 -0.93 1.92
N GLU A 16 5.16 -0.03 2.80
CA GLU A 16 6.01 1.12 3.16
C GLU A 16 7.31 0.66 3.82
N THR A 17 7.23 -0.32 4.72
CA THR A 17 8.40 -0.77 5.48
C THR A 17 9.35 -1.64 4.67
N VAL A 18 8.82 -2.48 3.75
CA VAL A 18 9.63 -3.43 2.95
C VAL A 18 9.60 -3.11 1.45
N PHE A 19 9.45 -1.84 1.05
CA PHE A 19 9.31 -1.47 -0.36
C PHE A 19 10.56 -1.79 -1.19
N ARG A 20 11.73 -1.65 -0.62
CA ARG A 20 12.97 -2.09 -1.27
C ARG A 20 12.97 -3.59 -1.54
N GLU A 21 12.56 -4.39 -0.57
CA GLU A 21 12.45 -5.84 -0.66
C GLU A 21 11.36 -6.25 -1.66
N PHE A 22 10.25 -5.49 -1.71
CA PHE A 22 9.21 -5.62 -2.73
C PHE A 22 9.80 -5.43 -4.13
N LEU A 23 10.54 -4.36 -4.40
CA LEU A 23 11.17 -4.13 -5.70
C LEU A 23 12.16 -5.24 -6.06
N LEU A 24 13.02 -5.66 -5.13
CA LEU A 24 13.97 -6.75 -5.33
C LEU A 24 13.31 -8.13 -5.50
N PHE A 25 12.10 -8.30 -5.02
CA PHE A 25 11.33 -9.53 -5.21
C PHE A 25 10.80 -9.67 -6.63
N PHE A 26 10.27 -8.57 -7.19
CA PHE A 26 9.71 -8.55 -8.55
C PHE A 26 10.78 -8.31 -9.62
N TYR A 27 11.80 -7.52 -9.31
CA TYR A 27 12.88 -7.14 -10.21
C TYR A 27 14.24 -7.49 -9.57
N PRO A 28 14.79 -8.68 -9.85
CA PRO A 28 16.05 -9.12 -9.24
C PRO A 28 17.22 -8.15 -9.46
N ASN A 29 17.22 -7.44 -10.59
CA ASN A 29 18.19 -6.41 -10.95
C ASN A 29 17.83 -4.99 -10.44
N ALA A 30 16.81 -4.84 -9.58
CA ALA A 30 16.39 -3.54 -9.04
C ALA A 30 17.53 -2.76 -8.36
N GLY A 31 18.51 -3.46 -7.76
CA GLY A 31 19.69 -2.82 -7.17
C GLY A 31 20.63 -2.16 -8.18
N GLU A 32 20.58 -2.56 -9.45
CA GLU A 32 21.33 -1.95 -10.55
C GLU A 32 20.58 -0.78 -11.18
N ILE A 33 19.26 -0.80 -11.10
CA ILE A 33 18.35 0.20 -11.72
C ILE A 33 18.11 1.37 -10.75
N PHE A 34 17.71 1.07 -9.51
CA PHE A 34 17.25 2.08 -8.54
C PHE A 34 18.36 2.52 -7.59
N ASP A 35 18.39 3.82 -7.30
CA ASP A 35 19.22 4.39 -6.23
C ASP A 35 18.46 4.35 -4.90
N PHE A 36 18.59 3.25 -4.18
CA PHE A 36 17.94 3.07 -2.90
C PHE A 36 18.46 4.01 -1.78
N SER A 37 19.60 4.67 -1.98
CA SER A 37 20.12 5.62 -1.00
C SER A 37 19.29 6.91 -0.91
N LYS A 38 18.57 7.25 -1.98
CA LYS A 38 17.65 8.39 -2.02
C LYS A 38 16.30 8.11 -1.35
N GLY A 39 16.05 6.85 -0.92
CA GLY A 39 14.78 6.46 -0.33
C GLY A 39 13.62 6.45 -1.32
N PHE A 40 12.41 6.50 -0.78
CA PHE A 40 11.15 6.45 -1.52
C PHE A 40 10.23 7.58 -1.08
N VAL A 41 9.45 8.14 -2.02
CA VAL A 41 8.44 9.15 -1.71
C VAL A 41 7.06 8.57 -1.99
N TYR A 42 6.28 8.37 -0.94
CA TYR A 42 4.92 7.86 -1.03
C TYR A 42 3.94 8.99 -1.35
N LEU A 43 3.15 8.82 -2.40
CA LEU A 43 2.25 9.83 -2.95
C LEU A 43 0.78 9.42 -2.79
N ASP A 44 0.44 8.79 -1.65
CA ASP A 44 -0.91 8.28 -1.40
C ASP A 44 -1.97 9.39 -1.39
N LYS A 45 -1.65 10.56 -0.81
CA LYS A 45 -2.56 11.71 -0.76
C LYS A 45 -2.84 12.29 -2.14
N GLU A 46 -1.80 12.40 -2.95
CA GLU A 46 -1.89 12.84 -4.34
C GLU A 46 -2.68 11.83 -5.18
N PHE A 47 -2.50 10.54 -4.89
CA PHE A 47 -3.25 9.47 -5.52
C PHE A 47 -4.74 9.52 -5.14
N ASP A 48 -5.08 9.65 -3.87
CA ASP A 48 -6.46 9.81 -3.39
C ASP A 48 -7.14 11.06 -3.97
N THR A 49 -6.37 12.13 -4.26
CA THR A 49 -6.89 13.34 -4.91
C THR A 49 -7.19 13.11 -6.39
N LEU A 50 -6.39 12.31 -7.09
CA LEU A 50 -6.61 11.94 -8.49
C LEU A 50 -7.77 10.93 -8.64
N PHE A 51 -7.97 10.10 -7.62
CA PHE A 51 -8.95 8.99 -7.60
C PHE A 51 -9.77 9.07 -6.32
N PRO A 52 -10.64 10.08 -6.16
CA PRO A 52 -11.50 10.15 -4.99
C PRO A 52 -12.38 8.88 -4.91
N PRO A 53 -12.60 8.34 -3.70
CA PRO A 53 -13.48 7.20 -3.50
C PRO A 53 -14.86 7.47 -4.10
N GLU A 54 -15.36 6.59 -4.95
CA GLU A 54 -16.70 6.71 -5.49
C GLU A 54 -17.74 6.58 -4.37
N GLU A 55 -18.53 7.63 -4.16
CA GLU A 55 -19.66 7.59 -3.23
C GLU A 55 -20.73 6.62 -3.77
N GLY A 56 -20.93 5.52 -3.08
CA GLY A 56 -22.11 4.66 -3.22
C GLY A 56 -21.96 3.31 -3.90
N ASN A 57 -20.89 2.97 -4.63
CA ASN A 57 -20.87 1.76 -5.48
C ASN A 57 -19.91 0.64 -5.07
N ASN A 58 -19.06 0.81 -4.06
CA ASN A 58 -18.02 -0.17 -3.70
C ASN A 58 -18.26 -0.92 -2.38
N LYS A 59 -19.49 -1.41 -2.16
CA LYS A 59 -19.71 -2.39 -1.08
C LYS A 59 -19.13 -3.74 -1.50
N GLY A 60 -17.84 -3.93 -1.29
CA GLY A 60 -17.21 -5.26 -1.38
C GLY A 60 -15.91 -5.41 -2.16
N VAL A 61 -15.47 -4.45 -2.97
CA VAL A 61 -14.17 -4.47 -3.65
C VAL A 61 -13.19 -3.59 -2.85
N ARG A 62 -12.00 -4.12 -2.56
CA ARG A 62 -11.00 -3.44 -1.73
C ARG A 62 -9.66 -3.51 -2.39
N PHE A 63 -9.07 -2.33 -2.53
CA PHE A 63 -7.79 -2.13 -3.16
C PHE A 63 -6.86 -1.44 -2.19
N VAL A 64 -5.61 -1.85 -2.25
CA VAL A 64 -4.51 -1.13 -1.66
C VAL A 64 -3.70 -0.55 -2.80
N ASP A 65 -3.86 0.73 -3.02
CA ASP A 65 -3.11 1.42 -4.06
C ASP A 65 -1.99 2.24 -3.43
N LYS A 66 -0.78 2.06 -3.93
CA LYS A 66 0.41 2.80 -3.55
C LYS A 66 1.05 3.39 -4.79
N LEU A 67 1.14 4.70 -4.84
CA LEU A 67 1.95 5.41 -5.82
C LEU A 67 3.26 5.85 -5.15
N VAL A 68 4.38 5.32 -5.62
CA VAL A 68 5.68 5.56 -5.03
C VAL A 68 6.63 6.13 -6.06
N LYS A 69 7.17 7.32 -5.78
CA LYS A 69 8.26 7.89 -6.56
C LYS A 69 9.58 7.24 -6.16
N VAL A 70 10.31 6.76 -7.15
CA VAL A 70 11.61 6.13 -7.02
C VAL A 70 12.65 6.88 -7.84
N TYR A 71 13.91 6.73 -7.49
CA TYR A 71 15.02 7.36 -8.19
C TYR A 71 15.86 6.32 -8.90
N LEU A 72 16.19 6.55 -10.16
CA LEU A 72 17.15 5.74 -10.90
C LEU A 72 18.58 6.17 -10.57
N ARG A 73 19.55 5.31 -10.88
CA ARG A 73 20.97 5.59 -10.66
C ARG A 73 21.51 6.73 -11.52
N ASP A 74 20.88 7.02 -12.66
CA ASP A 74 21.20 8.19 -13.51
C ASP A 74 20.62 9.51 -12.97
N GLY A 75 19.91 9.45 -11.83
CA GLY A 75 19.30 10.61 -11.17
C GLY A 75 17.88 10.91 -11.63
N THR A 76 17.35 10.21 -12.65
CA THR A 76 15.97 10.41 -13.11
C THR A 76 14.95 9.87 -12.10
N GLU A 77 13.74 10.42 -12.14
CA GLU A 77 12.61 10.01 -11.31
C GLU A 77 11.68 9.09 -12.10
N GLN A 78 11.19 8.06 -11.44
CA GLN A 78 10.20 7.14 -11.98
C GLN A 78 9.10 6.88 -10.96
N PHE A 79 7.97 6.33 -11.41
CA PHE A 79 6.87 5.98 -10.53
C PHE A 79 6.57 4.49 -10.59
N ILE A 80 6.37 3.92 -9.41
CA ILE A 80 5.85 2.57 -9.24
C ILE A 80 4.43 2.68 -8.69
N LEU A 81 3.47 2.12 -9.42
CA LEU A 81 2.11 1.92 -8.97
C LEU A 81 1.98 0.47 -8.49
N ALA A 82 1.86 0.27 -7.20
CA ALA A 82 1.57 -1.04 -6.61
C ALA A 82 0.08 -1.09 -6.25
N HIS A 83 -0.67 -1.93 -6.96
CA HIS A 83 -2.08 -2.21 -6.71
C HIS A 83 -2.21 -3.58 -6.06
N ILE A 84 -2.90 -3.69 -4.91
CA ILE A 84 -3.16 -4.97 -4.26
C ILE A 84 -4.67 -5.18 -4.15
N GLU A 85 -5.17 -6.18 -4.87
CA GLU A 85 -6.56 -6.59 -4.79
C GLU A 85 -6.73 -7.75 -3.81
N VAL A 86 -7.32 -7.45 -2.63
CA VAL A 86 -7.50 -8.43 -1.55
C VAL A 86 -8.75 -9.31 -1.77
N GLN A 87 -9.74 -8.81 -2.49
CA GLN A 87 -10.96 -9.55 -2.82
C GLN A 87 -11.49 -9.16 -4.20
N SER A 88 -11.42 -10.10 -5.16
CA SER A 88 -12.15 -9.95 -6.42
C SER A 88 -13.62 -10.34 -6.21
N GLN A 89 -14.56 -9.45 -6.56
CA GLN A 89 -15.96 -9.83 -6.69
C GLN A 89 -16.18 -10.47 -8.06
N LYS A 90 -16.83 -11.66 -8.06
CA LYS A 90 -17.33 -12.26 -9.31
C LYS A 90 -18.21 -11.23 -10.05
N GLY A 91 -17.83 -10.87 -11.27
CA GLY A 91 -18.65 -10.09 -12.20
C GLY A 91 -18.34 -8.60 -12.32
N LYS A 92 -17.38 -8.04 -11.59
CA LYS A 92 -16.83 -6.69 -11.82
C LYS A 92 -15.34 -6.81 -12.19
N ASN A 93 -15.09 -7.20 -13.42
CA ASN A 93 -13.76 -7.25 -14.02
C ASN A 93 -13.44 -5.87 -14.58
N ASP A 94 -13.10 -4.93 -13.71
CA ASP A 94 -12.71 -3.57 -14.07
C ASP A 94 -11.24 -3.26 -13.74
N LEU A 95 -10.46 -4.30 -13.37
CA LEU A 95 -9.06 -4.10 -13.00
C LEU A 95 -8.26 -3.58 -14.18
N GLU A 96 -8.47 -4.11 -15.37
CA GLU A 96 -7.78 -3.73 -16.59
C GLU A 96 -8.01 -2.25 -16.92
N GLU A 97 -9.28 -1.83 -16.93
CA GLU A 97 -9.68 -0.45 -17.17
C GLU A 97 -9.16 0.48 -16.07
N ARG A 98 -9.26 0.05 -14.80
CA ARG A 98 -8.79 0.81 -13.65
C ARG A 98 -7.26 1.00 -13.67
N MET A 99 -6.48 -0.04 -13.97
CA MET A 99 -5.02 0.04 -14.09
C MET A 99 -4.62 0.99 -15.21
N PHE A 100 -5.32 0.96 -16.36
CA PHE A 100 -5.11 1.91 -17.44
C PHE A 100 -5.47 3.34 -17.02
N ARG A 101 -6.62 3.55 -16.34
CA ARG A 101 -7.02 4.87 -15.84
C ARG A 101 -5.99 5.44 -14.86
N TYR A 102 -5.47 4.62 -13.95
CA TYR A 102 -4.39 5.02 -13.03
C TYR A 102 -3.13 5.43 -13.78
N TYR A 103 -2.67 4.61 -14.71
CA TYR A 103 -1.52 4.92 -15.55
C TYR A 103 -1.73 6.24 -16.28
N TYR A 104 -2.85 6.40 -16.97
CA TYR A 104 -3.15 7.60 -17.77
C TYR A 104 -3.13 8.89 -16.95
N LEU A 105 -3.86 8.93 -15.83
CA LEU A 105 -3.96 10.15 -15.00
C LEU A 105 -2.64 10.50 -14.30
N VAL A 106 -1.90 9.50 -13.80
CA VAL A 106 -0.58 9.72 -13.21
C VAL A 106 0.41 10.17 -14.28
N ARG A 107 0.40 9.52 -15.45
CA ARG A 107 1.25 9.90 -16.59
C ARG A 107 0.94 11.30 -17.09
N ASP A 108 -0.34 11.68 -17.16
CA ASP A 108 -0.75 13.02 -17.57
C ASP A 108 -0.29 14.09 -16.58
N LYS A 109 -0.41 13.85 -15.29
CA LYS A 109 0.00 14.79 -14.24
C LYS A 109 1.51 14.95 -14.14
N TYR A 110 2.27 13.88 -14.11
CA TYR A 110 3.70 13.90 -13.79
C TYR A 110 4.61 13.83 -15.02
N LYS A 111 4.10 13.44 -16.18
CA LYS A 111 4.83 13.34 -17.47
C LYS A 111 6.06 12.42 -17.44
N VAL A 112 6.07 11.43 -16.53
CA VAL A 112 7.14 10.43 -16.39
C VAL A 112 6.62 9.02 -16.63
N PRO A 113 7.47 8.06 -17.01
CA PRO A 113 7.09 6.65 -17.12
C PRO A 113 6.64 6.07 -15.78
N ILE A 114 5.76 5.06 -15.83
CA ILE A 114 5.20 4.40 -14.66
C ILE A 114 5.27 2.91 -14.88
N THR A 115 5.80 2.18 -13.91
CA THR A 115 5.65 0.73 -13.84
C THR A 115 4.49 0.40 -12.92
N ALA A 116 3.55 -0.42 -13.39
CA ALA A 116 2.37 -0.82 -12.64
C ALA A 116 2.38 -2.32 -12.36
N ILE A 117 2.16 -2.69 -11.10
CA ILE A 117 2.14 -4.07 -10.62
C ILE A 117 0.81 -4.30 -9.90
N ALA A 118 0.03 -5.28 -10.33
CA ALA A 118 -1.17 -5.73 -9.66
C ALA A 118 -0.91 -7.04 -8.90
N ILE A 119 -1.08 -7.05 -7.58
CA ILE A 119 -0.98 -8.25 -6.75
C ILE A 119 -2.39 -8.72 -6.42
N LEU A 120 -2.73 -9.93 -6.88
CA LEU A 120 -4.03 -10.53 -6.69
C LEU A 120 -4.01 -11.50 -5.52
N ALA A 121 -4.53 -11.05 -4.37
CA ALA A 121 -4.59 -11.79 -3.11
C ALA A 121 -5.96 -12.44 -2.88
N ASP A 122 -6.66 -12.81 -3.95
CA ASP A 122 -7.94 -13.53 -3.94
C ASP A 122 -7.79 -15.01 -4.27
N GLY A 123 -8.84 -15.80 -4.01
CA GLY A 123 -8.86 -17.25 -4.26
C GLY A 123 -9.27 -17.68 -5.67
N ASN A 124 -9.58 -16.74 -6.59
CA ASN A 124 -10.01 -17.08 -7.95
C ASN A 124 -8.80 -17.36 -8.85
N ARG A 125 -8.50 -18.63 -9.10
CA ARG A 125 -7.32 -19.05 -9.90
C ARG A 125 -7.38 -18.64 -11.37
N SER A 126 -8.57 -18.44 -11.93
CA SER A 126 -8.76 -18.14 -13.36
C SER A 126 -8.68 -16.65 -13.68
N TYR A 127 -8.79 -15.77 -12.66
CA TYR A 127 -8.73 -14.33 -12.84
C TYR A 127 -7.27 -13.84 -12.79
N HIS A 128 -6.72 -13.50 -13.94
CA HIS A 128 -5.33 -13.06 -14.09
C HIS A 128 -5.18 -12.07 -15.24
N PRO A 129 -5.79 -10.86 -15.13
CA PRO A 129 -5.69 -9.83 -16.15
C PRO A 129 -4.28 -9.26 -16.24
N THR A 130 -3.79 -9.02 -17.45
CA THR A 130 -2.44 -8.50 -17.72
C THR A 130 -2.43 -7.30 -18.66
N GLU A 131 -3.58 -7.00 -19.30
CA GLU A 131 -3.67 -5.89 -20.24
C GLU A 131 -5.09 -5.33 -20.32
N HIS A 132 -5.18 -4.06 -20.64
CA HIS A 132 -6.40 -3.37 -21.08
C HIS A 132 -6.31 -3.14 -22.58
N VAL A 133 -7.35 -3.53 -23.30
CA VAL A 133 -7.43 -3.39 -24.76
C VAL A 133 -8.74 -2.73 -25.13
N GLU A 134 -8.66 -1.66 -25.88
CA GLU A 134 -9.81 -1.03 -26.51
C GLU A 134 -9.50 -0.60 -27.94
N GLY A 135 -10.53 -0.49 -28.77
CA GLY A 135 -10.33 -0.07 -30.15
C GLY A 135 -11.62 0.33 -30.82
N PHE A 136 -11.49 1.26 -31.77
CA PHE A 136 -12.57 1.69 -32.65
C PHE A 136 -12.01 2.04 -34.02
N LEU A 137 -12.58 1.47 -35.08
CA LEU A 137 -12.06 1.58 -36.45
C LEU A 137 -10.55 1.26 -36.54
N ASN A 138 -9.76 2.23 -36.99
CA ASN A 138 -8.30 2.07 -37.14
C ASN A 138 -7.51 2.52 -35.90
N THR A 139 -8.18 2.88 -34.81
CA THR A 139 -7.54 3.27 -33.55
C THR A 139 -7.57 2.08 -32.58
N GLN A 140 -6.41 1.73 -32.03
CA GLN A 140 -6.27 0.69 -31.01
C GLN A 140 -5.39 1.18 -29.86
N LEU A 141 -5.81 0.90 -28.63
CA LEU A 141 -5.03 1.07 -27.41
C LEU A 141 -4.75 -0.30 -26.81
N ILE A 142 -3.50 -0.56 -26.45
CA ILE A 142 -3.09 -1.73 -25.67
C ILE A 142 -2.23 -1.20 -24.52
N TYR A 143 -2.68 -1.44 -23.28
CA TYR A 143 -1.91 -1.12 -22.09
C TYR A 143 -1.64 -2.39 -21.29
N ARG A 144 -0.35 -2.75 -21.13
CA ARG A 144 0.09 -3.92 -20.38
C ARG A 144 0.67 -3.53 -19.04
N PHE A 145 0.42 -4.37 -18.03
CA PHE A 145 0.92 -4.20 -16.67
C PHE A 145 1.30 -5.55 -16.07
N ASP A 146 2.18 -5.52 -15.06
CA ASP A 146 2.58 -6.73 -14.36
C ASP A 146 1.48 -7.20 -13.41
N THR A 147 1.19 -8.51 -13.42
CA THR A 147 0.22 -9.12 -12.53
C THR A 147 0.83 -10.31 -11.79
N TYR A 148 0.68 -10.31 -10.48
CA TYR A 148 1.18 -11.37 -9.61
C TYR A 148 0.04 -12.03 -8.85
N LYS A 149 -0.29 -13.26 -9.20
CA LYS A 149 -1.37 -14.05 -8.60
C LYS A 149 -0.85 -14.90 -7.45
N ILE A 150 -1.20 -14.53 -6.20
CA ILE A 150 -0.67 -15.19 -5.00
C ILE A 150 -1.08 -16.66 -4.91
N ILE A 151 -2.35 -17.00 -5.16
CA ILE A 151 -2.85 -18.39 -5.02
C ILE A 151 -2.19 -19.38 -5.98
N GLY A 152 -1.58 -18.90 -7.05
CA GLY A 152 -0.85 -19.71 -8.04
C GLY A 152 0.62 -19.93 -7.71
N GLN A 153 1.16 -19.31 -6.66
CA GLN A 153 2.58 -19.36 -6.35
C GLN A 153 3.01 -20.70 -5.74
N ASP A 154 4.24 -21.10 -6.05
CA ASP A 154 4.88 -22.26 -5.42
C ASP A 154 5.31 -21.93 -3.99
N GLU A 155 4.73 -22.65 -3.05
CA GLU A 155 5.02 -22.50 -1.62
C GLU A 155 6.47 -22.84 -1.28
N ALA A 156 7.04 -23.88 -1.91
CA ALA A 156 8.43 -24.28 -1.66
C ALA A 156 9.42 -23.21 -2.13
N ALA A 157 9.18 -22.61 -3.29
CA ALA A 157 9.96 -21.49 -3.81
C ALA A 157 9.89 -20.26 -2.89
N LEU A 158 8.70 -19.93 -2.37
CA LEU A 158 8.54 -18.82 -1.42
C LEU A 158 9.27 -19.07 -0.10
N ARG A 159 9.26 -20.32 0.40
CA ARG A 159 9.97 -20.74 1.61
C ARG A 159 11.49 -20.66 1.44
N ALA A 160 12.00 -21.02 0.27
CA ALA A 160 13.43 -20.96 -0.07
C ALA A 160 13.92 -19.52 -0.37
N ASN A 161 13.03 -18.61 -0.72
CA ASN A 161 13.41 -17.26 -1.10
C ASN A 161 13.90 -16.46 0.12
N PRO A 162 15.14 -15.93 0.11
CA PRO A 162 15.71 -15.20 1.25
C PRO A 162 15.12 -13.79 1.42
N ASN A 163 14.36 -13.28 0.43
CA ASN A 163 13.78 -11.95 0.47
C ASN A 163 12.70 -11.86 1.54
N PRO A 164 12.72 -10.86 2.45
CA PRO A 164 11.69 -10.65 3.46
C PRO A 164 10.27 -10.51 2.90
N PHE A 165 10.09 -9.89 1.73
CA PHE A 165 8.77 -9.76 1.10
C PHE A 165 8.14 -11.12 0.75
N ALA A 166 8.95 -12.15 0.51
CA ALA A 166 8.45 -13.51 0.30
C ALA A 166 7.64 -14.04 1.50
N VAL A 167 7.90 -13.55 2.74
CA VAL A 167 7.09 -13.90 3.92
C VAL A 167 5.70 -13.29 3.84
N CYS A 168 5.57 -12.06 3.33
CA CYS A 168 4.26 -11.43 3.12
C CYS A 168 3.42 -12.26 2.12
N VAL A 169 4.04 -12.63 0.99
CA VAL A 169 3.39 -13.45 -0.03
C VAL A 169 3.04 -14.84 0.51
N LEU A 170 3.94 -15.49 1.24
CA LEU A 170 3.70 -16.79 1.87
C LEU A 170 2.56 -16.72 2.89
N THR A 171 2.52 -15.67 3.72
CA THR A 171 1.43 -15.43 4.67
C THR A 171 0.08 -15.36 3.96
N ALA A 172 -0.01 -14.56 2.90
CA ALA A 172 -1.24 -14.42 2.12
C ALA A 172 -1.60 -15.74 1.39
N LEU A 173 -0.63 -16.45 0.81
CA LEU A 173 -0.83 -17.74 0.16
C LEU A 173 -1.41 -18.78 1.12
N LEU A 174 -0.81 -18.91 2.31
CA LEU A 174 -1.27 -19.89 3.31
C LEU A 174 -2.65 -19.52 3.87
N ALA A 175 -2.92 -18.23 4.09
CA ALA A 175 -4.24 -17.77 4.49
C ALA A 175 -5.32 -18.07 3.43
N LEU A 176 -4.97 -17.97 2.12
CA LEU A 176 -5.88 -18.34 1.03
C LEU A 176 -6.10 -19.86 0.95
N LYS A 177 -5.04 -20.66 1.10
CA LYS A 177 -5.10 -22.13 1.01
C LYS A 177 -5.83 -22.75 2.20
N ARG A 178 -5.76 -22.13 3.38
CA ARG A 178 -6.32 -22.66 4.65
C ARG A 178 -7.56 -21.91 5.11
N ARG A 179 -8.38 -21.43 4.17
CA ARG A 179 -9.70 -20.87 4.50
C ARG A 179 -10.57 -21.93 5.17
N GLY A 180 -11.07 -21.62 6.38
CA GLY A 180 -11.86 -22.54 7.19
C GLY A 180 -11.04 -23.47 8.08
N ALA A 181 -9.73 -23.31 8.20
CA ALA A 181 -8.89 -23.98 9.19
C ALA A 181 -9.30 -23.55 10.60
N ASP A 182 -9.21 -24.47 11.55
CA ASP A 182 -9.47 -24.19 12.96
C ASP A 182 -8.31 -23.37 13.60
N ASP A 183 -8.55 -22.85 14.81
CA ASP A 183 -7.58 -22.00 15.51
C ASP A 183 -6.26 -22.72 15.84
N ASN A 184 -6.24 -24.04 16.03
CA ASN A 184 -5.01 -24.79 16.28
C ASN A 184 -4.18 -24.91 15.00
N GLU A 185 -4.82 -25.19 13.87
CA GLU A 185 -4.17 -25.20 12.55
C GLU A 185 -3.62 -23.82 12.20
N LEU A 186 -4.38 -22.74 12.47
CA LEU A 186 -3.95 -21.37 12.27
C LEU A 186 -2.79 -21.00 13.20
N LYS A 187 -2.77 -21.49 14.46
CA LYS A 187 -1.66 -21.29 15.39
C LYS A 187 -0.39 -21.97 14.88
N ALA A 188 -0.48 -23.23 14.46
CA ALA A 188 0.66 -23.94 13.88
C ALA A 188 1.20 -23.24 12.63
N MET A 189 0.33 -22.72 11.75
CA MET A 189 0.71 -21.95 10.59
C MET A 189 1.42 -20.63 10.97
N LYS A 190 0.95 -19.92 12.00
CA LYS A 190 1.61 -18.71 12.47
C LYS A 190 3.00 -18.98 13.05
N HIS A 191 3.19 -20.07 13.79
CA HIS A 191 4.50 -20.49 14.27
C HIS A 191 5.46 -20.78 13.12
N ASP A 192 5.01 -21.51 12.11
CA ASP A 192 5.80 -21.75 10.91
C ASP A 192 6.18 -20.44 10.19
N LEU A 193 5.21 -19.55 9.97
CA LEU A 193 5.47 -18.23 9.36
C LEU A 193 6.45 -17.38 10.19
N TYR A 194 6.35 -17.43 11.51
CA TYR A 194 7.29 -16.79 12.42
C TYR A 194 8.70 -17.34 12.22
N ASP A 195 8.87 -18.66 12.16
CA ASP A 195 10.17 -19.30 11.93
C ASP A 195 10.72 -18.95 10.54
N GLN A 196 9.86 -18.90 9.51
CA GLN A 196 10.23 -18.43 8.18
C GLN A 196 10.73 -16.97 8.20
N MET A 197 10.09 -16.11 8.96
CA MET A 197 10.52 -14.72 9.12
C MET A 197 11.88 -14.63 9.84
N MET A 198 12.06 -15.39 10.93
CA MET A 198 13.29 -15.35 11.74
C MET A 198 14.52 -15.86 11.01
N ARG A 199 14.38 -16.74 10.03
CA ARG A 199 15.49 -17.25 9.19
C ARG A 199 16.04 -16.21 8.21
N ARG A 200 15.31 -15.12 7.95
CA ARG A 200 15.73 -14.10 6.98
C ARG A 200 16.48 -12.96 7.65
N LYS A 201 17.52 -12.47 6.96
CA LYS A 201 18.28 -11.30 7.42
C LYS A 201 17.48 -10.03 7.15
N MET A 202 17.19 -9.27 8.20
CA MET A 202 16.51 -7.98 8.15
C MET A 202 16.80 -7.18 9.42
N ASP A 203 16.61 -5.87 9.33
CA ASP A 203 16.67 -4.99 10.50
C ASP A 203 15.46 -5.19 11.44
N ARG A 204 15.53 -4.55 12.62
CA ARG A 204 14.51 -4.69 13.66
C ARG A 204 13.14 -4.14 13.19
N GLU A 205 13.12 -3.02 12.49
CA GLU A 205 11.89 -2.38 12.04
C GLU A 205 11.11 -3.27 11.07
N LYS A 206 11.77 -3.82 10.05
CA LYS A 206 11.18 -4.76 9.10
C LYS A 206 10.66 -6.02 9.77
N ARG A 207 11.41 -6.54 10.76
CA ARG A 207 10.98 -7.72 11.53
C ARG A 207 9.71 -7.46 12.31
N HIS A 208 9.60 -6.28 12.96
CA HIS A 208 8.38 -5.88 13.65
C HIS A 208 7.19 -5.74 12.71
N ALA A 209 7.39 -5.09 11.56
CA ALA A 209 6.36 -4.93 10.55
C ALA A 209 5.86 -6.27 10.00
N LEU A 210 6.78 -7.19 9.68
CA LEU A 210 6.44 -8.54 9.21
C LEU A 210 5.73 -9.36 10.28
N TYR A 211 6.17 -9.29 11.52
CA TYR A 211 5.48 -9.96 12.62
C TYR A 211 4.07 -9.41 12.82
N ALA A 212 3.89 -8.10 12.80
CA ALA A 212 2.57 -7.48 12.85
C ALA A 212 1.71 -7.92 11.66
N PHE A 213 2.28 -7.94 10.45
CA PHE A 213 1.56 -8.38 9.25
C PHE A 213 1.08 -9.82 9.40
N LEU A 214 1.96 -10.80 9.66
CA LEU A 214 1.57 -12.20 9.79
C LEU A 214 0.59 -12.42 10.94
N THR A 215 0.75 -11.72 12.05
CA THR A 215 -0.06 -11.89 13.27
C THR A 215 -1.48 -11.40 13.07
N TYR A 216 -1.66 -10.27 12.38
CA TYR A 216 -2.97 -9.66 12.19
C TYR A 216 -3.64 -10.02 10.87
N PHE A 217 -2.90 -10.45 9.86
CA PHE A 217 -3.43 -10.92 8.59
C PHE A 217 -4.09 -12.30 8.75
N VAL A 218 -3.44 -13.22 9.48
CA VAL A 218 -4.00 -14.52 9.85
C VAL A 218 -4.74 -14.37 11.18
N ARG A 219 -6.07 -14.53 11.18
CA ARG A 219 -6.91 -14.24 12.36
C ARG A 219 -7.40 -15.51 12.99
N PHE A 220 -7.35 -15.55 14.31
CA PHE A 220 -8.06 -16.54 15.11
C PHE A 220 -9.53 -16.16 15.26
N GLU A 221 -10.38 -17.16 15.40
CA GLU A 221 -11.79 -16.97 15.77
C GLU A 221 -11.92 -16.59 17.24
N LYS A 222 -11.15 -17.27 18.10
CA LYS A 222 -11.16 -17.08 19.56
C LYS A 222 -10.05 -16.11 19.98
N LYS A 223 -10.41 -15.10 20.77
CA LYS A 223 -9.45 -14.08 21.25
C LYS A 223 -8.35 -14.68 22.14
N GLU A 224 -8.70 -15.73 22.91
CA GLU A 224 -7.79 -16.41 23.81
C GLU A 224 -6.61 -17.06 23.06
N MET A 225 -6.84 -17.55 21.83
CA MET A 225 -5.79 -18.15 21.01
C MET A 225 -4.69 -17.15 20.63
N PHE A 226 -5.04 -15.89 20.51
CA PHE A 226 -4.04 -14.83 20.29
C PHE A 226 -3.08 -14.69 21.48
N ALA A 227 -3.62 -14.65 22.70
CA ALA A 227 -2.80 -14.57 23.92
C ALA A 227 -1.91 -15.81 24.11
N ILE A 228 -2.45 -17.00 23.81
CA ILE A 228 -1.68 -18.26 23.85
C ILE A 228 -0.51 -18.18 22.83
N PHE A 229 -0.79 -17.82 21.58
CA PHE A 229 0.24 -17.68 20.56
C PHE A 229 1.33 -16.69 20.96
N GLU A 230 0.95 -15.50 21.49
CA GLU A 230 1.93 -14.51 21.95
C GLU A 230 2.79 -15.02 23.11
N THR A 231 2.19 -15.76 24.06
CA THR A 231 2.93 -16.38 25.16
C THR A 231 3.94 -17.40 24.66
N GLU A 232 3.53 -18.29 23.74
CA GLU A 232 4.41 -19.29 23.13
C GLU A 232 5.59 -18.64 22.35
N ILE A 233 5.34 -17.50 21.68
CA ILE A 233 6.42 -16.74 21.03
C ILE A 233 7.37 -16.10 22.04
N LYS A 234 6.86 -15.57 23.17
CA LYS A 234 7.68 -15.02 24.27
C LYS A 234 8.61 -16.07 24.87
N GLU A 235 8.08 -17.23 25.17
CA GLU A 235 8.85 -18.39 25.66
C GLU A 235 9.95 -18.80 24.66
N LYS A 236 9.60 -18.87 23.37
CA LYS A 236 10.55 -19.21 22.30
C LYS A 236 11.70 -18.21 22.17
N LEU A 237 11.46 -16.93 22.47
CA LEU A 237 12.48 -15.87 22.44
C LEU A 237 13.27 -15.76 23.73
N GLY A 238 12.83 -16.36 24.84
CA GLY A 238 13.44 -16.20 26.16
C GLY A 238 13.40 -14.75 26.69
N LYS A 239 12.43 -13.95 26.27
CA LYS A 239 12.26 -12.53 26.61
C LYS A 239 10.82 -12.21 26.99
N GLU A 240 10.64 -11.27 27.91
CA GLU A 240 9.32 -10.82 28.36
C GLU A 240 8.49 -10.10 27.27
N ASP A 241 9.15 -9.44 26.31
CA ASP A 241 8.49 -8.78 25.17
C ASP A 241 8.96 -9.35 23.84
N PRO A 242 8.06 -10.00 23.07
CA PRO A 242 8.41 -10.61 21.80
C PRO A 242 8.71 -9.62 20.68
N MET A 243 9.16 -8.44 20.93
CA MET A 243 9.65 -7.49 19.93
C MET A 243 9.13 -6.04 20.08
N GLY A 244 8.56 -5.66 21.22
CA GLY A 244 8.00 -4.30 21.37
C GLY A 244 6.88 -4.01 20.39
N ILE A 245 6.07 -5.04 20.03
CA ILE A 245 5.03 -4.91 19.00
C ILE A 245 3.93 -3.97 19.42
N THR A 246 3.57 -4.00 20.70
CA THR A 246 2.59 -3.07 21.25
C THR A 246 3.10 -1.63 21.11
N GLU A 247 4.39 -1.41 21.38
CA GLU A 247 5.05 -0.13 21.23
C GLU A 247 5.15 0.30 19.76
N TYR A 248 5.52 -0.61 18.86
CA TYR A 248 5.53 -0.39 17.41
C TYR A 248 4.15 -0.02 16.86
N LEU A 249 3.10 -0.74 17.28
CA LEU A 249 1.73 -0.45 16.84
C LEU A 249 1.19 0.86 17.40
N LEU A 250 1.56 1.19 18.65
CA LEU A 250 1.20 2.48 19.28
C LEU A 250 1.93 3.64 18.59
N ASP A 251 3.22 3.51 18.31
CA ASP A 251 4.00 4.54 17.60
C ASP A 251 3.46 4.75 16.18
N ARG A 252 3.12 3.67 15.50
CA ARG A 252 2.51 3.74 14.18
C ARG A 252 1.12 4.38 14.21
N ALA A 253 0.27 4.00 15.15
CA ALA A 253 -1.06 4.61 15.31
C ALA A 253 -0.95 6.11 15.63
N LYS A 254 0.06 6.53 16.41
CA LYS A 254 0.37 7.94 16.66
C LYS A 254 0.83 8.67 15.40
N LYS A 255 1.71 8.04 14.58
CA LYS A 255 2.16 8.63 13.31
C LYS A 255 0.99 8.81 12.34
N GLU A 256 0.18 7.78 12.14
CA GLU A 256 -1.01 7.84 11.28
C GLU A 256 -2.05 8.86 11.79
N GLY A 257 -2.28 8.94 13.10
CA GLY A 257 -3.14 9.95 13.73
C GLY A 257 -2.63 11.37 13.51
N SER A 258 -1.35 11.60 13.77
CA SER A 258 -0.68 12.90 13.57
C SER A 258 -0.67 13.33 12.10
N GLU A 259 -0.49 12.42 11.16
CA GLU A 259 -0.54 12.71 9.74
C GLU A 259 -1.95 13.07 9.27
N LYS A 260 -2.98 12.36 9.78
CA LYS A 260 -4.39 12.69 9.49
C LYS A 260 -4.79 14.05 10.05
N GLU A 261 -4.37 14.37 11.27
CA GLU A 261 -4.64 15.69 11.86
C GLU A 261 -3.92 16.81 11.10
N ARG A 262 -2.65 16.62 10.73
CA ARG A 262 -1.92 17.58 9.89
C ARG A 262 -2.58 17.77 8.52
N ALA A 263 -2.99 16.68 7.87
CA ALA A 263 -3.68 16.74 6.58
C ALA A 263 -5.02 17.47 6.68
N LYS A 264 -5.78 17.24 7.77
CA LYS A 264 -7.05 17.92 8.02
C LYS A 264 -6.83 19.40 8.27
N ALA A 265 -5.87 19.78 9.12
CA ALA A 265 -5.51 21.17 9.39
C ALA A 265 -5.01 21.90 8.13
N GLU A 266 -4.22 21.24 7.28
CA GLU A 266 -3.77 21.79 6.00
C GLU A 266 -4.94 22.00 5.03
N ALA A 267 -5.88 21.05 4.94
CA ALA A 267 -7.07 21.18 4.12
C ALA A 267 -7.99 22.31 4.59
N GLU A 268 -8.16 22.47 5.90
CA GLU A 268 -8.91 23.58 6.48
C GLU A 268 -8.26 24.93 6.16
N LYS A 269 -6.94 25.05 6.34
CA LYS A 269 -6.18 26.27 5.97
C LYS A 269 -6.30 26.58 4.49
N ARG A 270 -6.25 25.55 3.63
CA ARG A 270 -6.40 25.67 2.19
C ARG A 270 -7.78 26.21 1.79
N ASN A 271 -8.84 25.72 2.44
CA ASN A 271 -10.20 26.20 2.23
C ASN A 271 -10.38 27.66 2.69
N ILE A 272 -9.80 28.01 3.83
CA ILE A 272 -9.80 29.41 4.33
C ILE A 272 -9.14 30.32 3.29
N VAL A 273 -7.92 30.00 2.85
CA VAL A 273 -7.19 30.79 1.86
C VAL A 273 -7.98 30.88 0.54
N ALA A 274 -8.54 29.77 0.05
CA ALA A 274 -9.36 29.77 -1.16
C ALA A 274 -10.57 30.72 -1.06
N ASN A 275 -11.25 30.73 0.08
CA ASN A 275 -12.36 31.63 0.34
C ASN A 275 -11.92 33.11 0.41
N LEU A 276 -10.79 33.41 1.07
CA LEU A 276 -10.22 34.75 1.13
C LEU A 276 -9.89 35.29 -0.27
N ILE A 277 -9.33 34.44 -1.14
CA ILE A 277 -9.01 34.80 -2.52
C ILE A 277 -10.28 34.99 -3.37
N GLN A 278 -11.21 34.01 -3.31
CA GLN A 278 -12.36 33.97 -4.23
C GLN A 278 -13.48 34.91 -3.82
N GLN A 279 -13.76 35.03 -2.52
CA GLN A 279 -14.90 35.81 -2.03
C GLN A 279 -14.54 37.23 -1.65
N LEU A 280 -13.32 37.46 -1.14
CA LEU A 280 -12.87 38.76 -0.69
C LEU A 280 -11.85 39.41 -1.63
N GLY A 281 -11.34 38.71 -2.63
CA GLY A 281 -10.40 39.24 -3.62
C GLY A 281 -9.05 39.66 -3.05
N LEU A 282 -8.64 39.08 -1.90
CA LEU A 282 -7.40 39.49 -1.23
C LEU A 282 -6.15 39.11 -2.03
N ASP A 283 -5.11 39.92 -1.90
CA ASP A 283 -3.78 39.59 -2.40
C ASP A 283 -3.09 38.53 -1.53
N ASP A 284 -1.91 38.08 -1.96
CA ASP A 284 -1.20 36.98 -1.31
C ASP A 284 -0.72 37.33 0.08
N GLU A 285 -0.30 38.57 0.33
CA GLU A 285 0.19 39.03 1.63
C GLU A 285 -0.93 39.16 2.64
N ALA A 286 -2.06 39.76 2.26
CA ALA A 286 -3.23 39.89 3.13
C ALA A 286 -3.86 38.53 3.45
N ALA A 287 -4.00 37.65 2.46
CA ALA A 287 -4.52 36.30 2.66
C ALA A 287 -3.59 35.44 3.54
N ALA A 288 -2.27 35.56 3.39
CA ALA A 288 -1.27 34.89 4.22
C ALA A 288 -1.34 35.34 5.67
N GLY A 289 -1.46 36.66 5.92
CA GLY A 289 -1.57 37.23 7.26
C GLY A 289 -2.84 36.79 7.98
N ILE A 290 -3.99 36.79 7.30
CA ILE A 290 -5.28 36.40 7.92
C ILE A 290 -5.35 34.88 8.19
N ALA A 291 -4.85 34.06 7.26
CA ALA A 291 -4.88 32.61 7.40
C ALA A 291 -3.72 32.03 8.25
N GLU A 292 -2.79 32.88 8.70
CA GLU A 292 -1.59 32.48 9.44
C GLU A 292 -0.79 31.38 8.71
N VAL A 293 -0.53 31.62 7.40
CA VAL A 293 0.23 30.71 6.53
C VAL A 293 1.33 31.47 5.77
N SER A 294 2.25 30.76 5.15
CA SER A 294 3.27 31.39 4.31
C SER A 294 2.68 31.91 2.99
N ILE A 295 3.30 32.95 2.43
CA ILE A 295 2.92 33.50 1.11
C ILE A 295 3.03 32.41 0.04
N ASP A 296 4.05 31.56 0.07
CA ASP A 296 4.20 30.40 -0.84
C ASP A 296 3.01 29.44 -0.80
N PHE A 297 2.40 29.25 0.38
CA PHE A 297 1.21 28.43 0.52
C PHE A 297 0.00 29.08 -0.20
N VAL A 298 -0.17 30.40 -0.04
CA VAL A 298 -1.23 31.16 -0.71
C VAL A 298 -1.07 31.12 -2.23
N GLN A 299 0.15 31.31 -2.73
CA GLN A 299 0.47 31.25 -4.17
C GLN A 299 0.15 29.88 -4.77
N LYS A 300 0.45 28.79 -4.06
CA LYS A 300 0.06 27.44 -4.48
C LYS A 300 -1.46 27.28 -4.55
N VAL A 301 -2.18 27.77 -3.55
CA VAL A 301 -3.66 27.72 -3.56
C VAL A 301 -4.21 28.52 -4.73
N ARG A 302 -3.70 29.74 -4.99
CA ARG A 302 -4.12 30.58 -6.12
C ARG A 302 -3.86 29.89 -7.46
N SER A 303 -2.68 29.34 -7.66
CA SER A 303 -2.32 28.59 -8.87
C SER A 303 -3.25 27.38 -9.09
N ASP A 304 -3.66 26.70 -8.04
CA ASP A 304 -4.59 25.56 -8.14
C ASP A 304 -6.04 26.00 -8.41
N LEU A 305 -6.45 27.18 -7.95
CA LEU A 305 -7.75 27.78 -8.28
C LEU A 305 -7.82 28.23 -9.74
N ASP A 306 -6.73 28.78 -10.27
CA ASP A 306 -6.68 29.26 -11.67
C ASP A 306 -6.66 28.11 -12.68
N LYS A 307 -6.12 26.93 -12.30
CA LYS A 307 -6.16 25.69 -13.10
C LYS A 307 -7.55 25.04 -13.14
N LYS A 308 -8.46 25.43 -12.26
CA LYS A 308 -9.82 24.88 -12.17
C LYS A 308 -10.87 25.75 -12.90
N LYS A 309 -10.48 26.93 -13.40
CA LYS A 309 -11.24 27.75 -14.31
C LYS A 309 -10.99 27.35 -15.77
#